data_7d5eb44f36312ef6544dd9b04efbc53a
#
_entry.id   7d5eb44f36312ef6544dd9b04efbc53a
#
_cell.length_a   1.000
_cell.length_b   1.000
_cell.length_c   1.000
_cell.angle_alpha   90.00
_cell.angle_beta   90.00
_cell.angle_gamma   90.00
#
_symmetry.space_group_name_H-M   'P 1'
#
loop_
_entity.id
_entity.type
_entity.pdbx_description
1 polymer ?
#
loop_
_entity_poly.entity_id
_entity_poly.type
_entity_poly.pdbx_seq_one_letter_code
_entity_poly.pdbx_strand_id
1 'polypeptide(L)'
;MVRFVPPVIKDDAVEEEPQKLQEEVKDINVGVKDQEGEKDVVAPPTENTGPAETQAEIFAVVEEMPEPPGGIAAFYKYIGSNIQYPAMAREAGISGKVFLKFVVEMDGSLSDVQVLKGVPGCGDCDKEAVRVLKAYPNKWKAGRQNGRAARVSYTIPVAFKIQ
;
A
#
# COMPACT_ATOMS: atom_id res chain seq x y z
N MET A 1 37.26 -23.27 -44.47
CA MET A 1 36.16 -22.31 -44.61
C MET A 1 34.93 -22.89 -43.97
N VAL A 2 34.62 -22.46 -42.77
CA VAL A 2 33.42 -22.91 -42.00
C VAL A 2 32.30 -21.91 -42.27
N ARG A 3 31.23 -22.37 -42.92
CA ARG A 3 30.05 -21.52 -43.15
C ARG A 3 29.20 -21.48 -41.90
N PHE A 4 29.09 -20.29 -41.33
CA PHE A 4 28.18 -20.00 -40.22
C PHE A 4 26.76 -19.85 -40.79
N VAL A 5 25.88 -20.77 -40.39
CA VAL A 5 24.45 -20.68 -40.71
C VAL A 5 23.75 -20.10 -39.47
N PRO A 6 23.09 -18.92 -39.54
CA PRO A 6 22.32 -18.40 -38.41
C PRO A 6 21.05 -19.23 -38.22
N PRO A 7 20.62 -19.43 -36.95
CA PRO A 7 19.36 -20.11 -36.66
C PRO A 7 18.18 -19.28 -37.13
N VAL A 8 17.31 -19.90 -37.91
CA VAL A 8 16.01 -19.32 -38.30
C VAL A 8 15.10 -19.40 -37.11
N ILE A 9 14.72 -18.23 -36.57
CA ILE A 9 13.66 -18.11 -35.59
C ILE A 9 12.34 -18.26 -36.35
N LYS A 10 11.64 -19.36 -36.08
CA LYS A 10 10.25 -19.49 -36.52
C LYS A 10 9.39 -18.71 -35.54
N ASP A 11 8.82 -17.63 -36.01
CA ASP A 11 7.70 -16.95 -35.35
C ASP A 11 6.49 -17.87 -35.44
N ASP A 12 6.22 -18.63 -34.40
CA ASP A 12 4.90 -19.21 -34.19
C ASP A 12 4.01 -18.11 -33.64
N ALA A 13 3.32 -17.43 -34.54
CA ALA A 13 2.22 -16.57 -34.20
C ALA A 13 1.10 -17.44 -33.62
N VAL A 14 0.98 -17.44 -32.30
CA VAL A 14 -0.21 -17.96 -31.63
C VAL A 14 -1.33 -16.99 -31.88
N GLU A 15 -2.18 -17.32 -32.82
CA GLU A 15 -3.44 -16.67 -33.10
C GLU A 15 -4.38 -16.99 -31.93
N GLU A 16 -4.45 -16.11 -30.93
CA GLU A 16 -5.50 -16.16 -29.92
C GLU A 16 -6.81 -15.72 -30.54
N GLU A 17 -7.66 -16.70 -30.83
CA GLU A 17 -9.05 -16.44 -31.17
C GLU A 17 -9.79 -15.81 -29.98
N PRO A 18 -10.49 -14.68 -30.17
CA PRO A 18 -11.33 -14.14 -29.10
C PRO A 18 -12.52 -15.05 -28.88
N GLN A 19 -12.57 -15.70 -27.75
CA GLN A 19 -13.75 -16.41 -27.29
C GLN A 19 -14.88 -15.42 -27.10
N LYS A 20 -15.88 -15.51 -27.98
CA LYS A 20 -17.16 -14.83 -27.85
C LYS A 20 -17.85 -15.36 -26.57
N LEU A 21 -17.86 -14.55 -25.53
CA LEU A 21 -18.79 -14.73 -24.42
C LEU A 21 -20.21 -14.52 -25.00
N GLN A 22 -20.94 -15.60 -25.11
CA GLN A 22 -22.39 -15.52 -25.32
C GLN A 22 -22.99 -15.11 -23.97
N GLU A 23 -23.43 -13.89 -23.88
CA GLU A 23 -24.37 -13.44 -22.86
C GLU A 23 -25.72 -14.14 -23.12
N GLU A 24 -25.97 -15.18 -22.34
CA GLU A 24 -27.33 -15.67 -22.15
C GLU A 24 -28.00 -14.79 -21.10
N VAL A 25 -28.66 -13.76 -21.60
CA VAL A 25 -29.63 -13.00 -20.80
C VAL A 25 -30.85 -13.87 -20.64
N LYS A 26 -31.00 -14.55 -19.50
CA LYS A 26 -32.26 -15.15 -19.14
C LYS A 26 -33.17 -14.07 -18.59
N ASP A 27 -34.20 -13.79 -19.33
CA ASP A 27 -35.38 -13.03 -18.93
C ASP A 27 -35.92 -13.54 -17.58
N ILE A 28 -35.70 -12.80 -16.52
CA ILE A 28 -36.42 -12.98 -15.29
C ILE A 28 -37.61 -12.04 -15.33
N ASN A 29 -38.71 -12.59 -15.72
CA ASN A 29 -40.02 -11.98 -15.62
C ASN A 29 -40.41 -11.88 -14.15
N VAL A 30 -40.20 -10.70 -13.55
CA VAL A 30 -40.70 -10.40 -12.20
C VAL A 30 -42.08 -9.79 -12.35
N GLY A 31 -43.07 -10.63 -12.09
CA GLY A 31 -44.46 -10.18 -12.01
C GLY A 31 -44.64 -9.14 -10.93
N VAL A 32 -45.09 -7.97 -11.36
CA VAL A 32 -45.60 -6.92 -10.50
C VAL A 32 -46.87 -7.42 -9.85
N LYS A 33 -46.84 -7.60 -8.53
CA LYS A 33 -48.04 -7.71 -7.72
C LYS A 33 -48.17 -6.43 -6.92
N ASP A 34 -49.12 -5.60 -7.36
CA ASP A 34 -49.66 -4.49 -6.58
C ASP A 34 -50.23 -5.04 -5.24
N GLN A 35 -49.77 -4.53 -4.15
CA GLN A 35 -50.52 -4.50 -2.90
C GLN A 35 -50.44 -3.11 -2.33
N GLU A 36 -51.55 -2.39 -2.48
CA GLU A 36 -51.91 -1.25 -1.63
C GLU A 36 -51.98 -1.69 -0.19
N GLY A 37 -51.39 -0.91 0.68
CA GLY A 37 -51.51 -1.07 2.12
C GLY A 37 -50.72 -0.04 2.89
N GLU A 38 -51.42 1.10 3.13
CA GLU A 38 -51.37 1.95 4.31
C GLU A 38 -50.03 2.42 4.88
N LYS A 39 -49.90 3.76 4.78
CA LYS A 39 -49.51 4.69 5.81
C LYS A 39 -48.91 4.04 7.07
N ASP A 40 -47.63 4.32 7.27
CA ASP A 40 -47.26 4.82 8.59
C ASP A 40 -45.87 5.46 8.59
N VAL A 41 -45.93 6.68 9.06
CA VAL A 41 -44.94 7.41 9.82
C VAL A 41 -43.52 7.40 9.23
N VAL A 42 -43.30 8.43 8.40
CA VAL A 42 -41.98 9.00 8.16
C VAL A 42 -41.43 9.45 9.52
N ALA A 43 -40.64 8.58 10.14
CA ALA A 43 -39.69 9.07 11.12
C ALA A 43 -38.67 9.92 10.36
N PRO A 44 -38.39 11.16 10.77
CA PRO A 44 -37.33 11.92 10.16
C PRO A 44 -36.01 11.15 10.31
N PRO A 45 -35.16 11.14 9.32
CA PRO A 45 -33.84 10.60 9.51
C PRO A 45 -33.21 11.37 10.67
N THR A 46 -32.98 10.66 11.76
CA THR A 46 -32.10 11.16 12.81
C THR A 46 -30.79 11.46 12.12
N GLU A 47 -30.55 12.75 11.89
CA GLU A 47 -29.24 13.27 11.61
C GLU A 47 -28.33 12.77 12.72
N ASN A 48 -27.64 11.70 12.45
CA ASN A 48 -26.55 11.24 13.26
C ASN A 48 -25.41 12.23 12.99
N THR A 49 -25.53 13.42 13.57
CA THR A 49 -24.47 14.41 13.66
C THR A 49 -23.47 13.92 14.72
N GLY A 50 -22.92 12.73 14.49
CA GLY A 50 -21.59 12.43 14.97
C GLY A 50 -20.62 13.29 14.16
N PRO A 51 -19.54 13.81 14.75
CA PRO A 51 -18.54 14.49 13.97
C PRO A 51 -18.13 13.54 12.85
N ALA A 52 -18.47 13.90 11.63
CA ALA A 52 -17.94 13.24 10.47
C ALA A 52 -16.42 13.39 10.58
N GLU A 53 -15.76 12.36 11.10
CA GLU A 53 -14.37 12.15 10.80
C GLU A 53 -14.35 12.02 9.29
N THR A 54 -14.17 13.17 8.65
CA THR A 54 -13.85 13.22 7.24
C THR A 54 -12.61 12.36 7.13
N GLN A 55 -12.76 11.13 6.67
CA GLN A 55 -11.64 10.26 6.36
C GLN A 55 -10.85 11.02 5.31
N ALA A 56 -9.88 11.80 5.79
CA ALA A 56 -9.07 12.63 4.92
C ALA A 56 -8.42 11.68 3.93
N GLU A 57 -8.68 11.93 2.65
CA GLU A 57 -8.17 11.10 1.57
C GLU A 57 -6.66 10.92 1.71
N ILE A 58 -6.21 9.68 1.50
CA ILE A 58 -4.78 9.35 1.54
C ILE A 58 -4.25 9.46 0.13
N PHE A 59 -3.33 10.37 -0.09
CA PHE A 59 -2.70 10.60 -1.37
C PHE A 59 -1.42 9.76 -1.51
N ALA A 60 -1.20 9.21 -2.68
CA ALA A 60 0.07 8.55 -3.01
C ALA A 60 1.12 9.53 -3.53
N VAL A 61 0.67 10.61 -4.18
CA VAL A 61 1.50 11.69 -4.71
C VAL A 61 0.82 13.01 -4.43
N VAL A 62 1.57 13.98 -3.96
CA VAL A 62 1.12 15.34 -3.66
C VAL A 62 2.11 16.36 -4.19
N GLU A 63 1.71 17.62 -4.22
CA GLU A 63 2.57 18.72 -4.69
C GLU A 63 3.83 18.88 -3.84
N GLU A 64 3.70 18.77 -2.51
CA GLU A 64 4.83 18.73 -1.59
C GLU A 64 4.83 17.39 -0.86
N MET A 65 5.84 16.56 -1.11
CA MET A 65 5.99 15.28 -0.42
C MET A 65 6.37 15.47 1.05
N PRO A 66 5.89 14.59 1.94
CA PRO A 66 6.31 14.62 3.34
C PRO A 66 7.81 14.35 3.46
N GLU A 67 8.45 15.01 4.40
CA GLU A 67 9.88 14.91 4.63
C GLU A 67 10.19 14.73 6.12
N PRO A 68 11.08 13.79 6.49
CA PRO A 68 11.51 13.65 7.87
C PRO A 68 12.47 14.78 8.27
N PRO A 69 12.52 15.15 9.56
CA PRO A 69 13.47 16.13 10.05
C PRO A 69 14.91 15.71 9.75
N GLY A 70 15.68 16.62 9.15
CA GLY A 70 17.03 16.33 8.68
C GLY A 70 17.12 15.59 7.36
N GLY A 71 15.96 15.41 6.68
CA GLY A 71 15.88 14.75 5.38
C GLY A 71 15.85 13.22 5.45
N ILE A 72 15.59 12.62 4.30
CA ILE A 72 15.46 11.15 4.19
C ILE A 72 16.75 10.41 4.58
N ALA A 73 17.91 11.01 4.36
CA ALA A 73 19.19 10.41 4.73
C ALA A 73 19.37 10.27 6.24
N ALA A 74 18.94 11.28 7.02
CA ALA A 74 18.95 11.24 8.47
C ALA A 74 17.99 10.16 9.00
N PHE A 75 16.85 10.01 8.34
CA PHE A 75 15.89 8.98 8.68
C PHE A 75 16.43 7.56 8.43
N TYR A 76 17.08 7.31 7.29
CA TYR A 76 17.74 6.01 7.05
C TYR A 76 18.88 5.74 8.04
N LYS A 77 19.62 6.77 8.43
CA LYS A 77 20.65 6.65 9.46
C LYS A 77 20.04 6.26 10.81
N TYR A 78 18.93 6.87 11.20
CA TYR A 78 18.19 6.49 12.40
C TYR A 78 17.75 5.03 12.35
N ILE A 79 17.11 4.60 11.25
CA ILE A 79 16.69 3.21 11.08
C ILE A 79 17.90 2.29 11.23
N GLY A 80 18.98 2.53 10.49
CA GLY A 80 20.19 1.71 10.53
C GLY A 80 20.85 1.62 11.90
N SER A 81 20.73 2.67 12.72
CA SER A 81 21.29 2.71 14.08
C SER A 81 20.41 2.01 15.13
N ASN A 82 19.10 1.94 14.89
CA ASN A 82 18.14 1.42 15.86
C ASN A 82 17.58 0.04 15.48
N ILE A 83 17.86 -0.43 14.26
CA ILE A 83 17.43 -1.74 13.81
C ILE A 83 18.27 -2.82 14.46
N GLN A 84 17.59 -3.81 15.03
CA GLN A 84 18.23 -4.98 15.60
C GLN A 84 18.10 -6.15 14.62
N TYR A 85 19.24 -6.71 14.25
CA TYR A 85 19.23 -7.86 13.37
C TYR A 85 18.80 -9.10 14.16
N PRO A 86 17.69 -9.79 13.78
CA PRO A 86 17.26 -10.99 14.49
C PRO A 86 18.35 -12.07 14.49
N ALA A 87 18.62 -12.66 15.67
CA ALA A 87 19.69 -13.64 15.83
C ALA A 87 19.55 -14.81 14.85
N MET A 88 18.35 -15.35 14.72
CA MET A 88 18.07 -16.46 13.80
C MET A 88 18.36 -16.10 12.33
N ALA A 89 18.01 -14.88 11.93
CA ALA A 89 18.27 -14.44 10.56
C ALA A 89 19.77 -14.24 10.31
N ARG A 90 20.49 -13.77 11.34
CA ARG A 90 21.95 -13.63 11.28
C ARG A 90 22.66 -14.99 11.19
N GLU A 91 22.22 -15.97 11.98
CA GLU A 91 22.76 -17.34 11.97
C GLU A 91 22.46 -18.05 10.67
N ALA A 92 21.27 -17.83 10.11
CA ALA A 92 20.87 -18.40 8.82
C ALA A 92 21.44 -17.66 7.61
N GLY A 93 22.17 -16.56 7.80
CA GLY A 93 22.74 -15.77 6.71
C GLY A 93 21.70 -15.05 5.84
N ILE A 94 20.49 -14.82 6.38
CA ILE A 94 19.40 -14.23 5.61
C ILE A 94 19.58 -12.71 5.55
N SER A 95 19.75 -12.17 4.37
CA SER A 95 19.78 -10.73 4.11
C SER A 95 18.72 -10.34 3.07
N GLY A 96 18.29 -9.08 3.11
CA GLY A 96 17.28 -8.62 2.16
C GLY A 96 16.79 -7.21 2.48
N LYS A 97 15.69 -6.85 1.81
CA LYS A 97 15.02 -5.55 2.03
C LYS A 97 13.56 -5.77 2.40
N VAL A 98 13.12 -5.12 3.44
CA VAL A 98 11.70 -5.00 3.81
C VAL A 98 11.16 -3.72 3.22
N PHE A 99 10.07 -3.79 2.48
CA PHE A 99 9.37 -2.61 1.99
C PHE A 99 8.21 -2.29 2.92
N LEU A 100 8.30 -1.16 3.60
CA LEU A 100 7.26 -0.66 4.49
C LEU A 100 6.47 0.44 3.81
N LYS A 101 5.16 0.34 3.90
CA LYS A 101 4.23 1.42 3.56
C LYS A 101 3.67 1.99 4.84
N PHE A 102 3.58 3.29 4.94
CA PHE A 102 2.96 3.99 6.06
C PHE A 102 2.31 5.28 5.57
N VAL A 103 1.49 5.86 6.39
CA VAL A 103 0.86 7.14 6.12
C VAL A 103 1.50 8.20 7.00
N VAL A 104 1.88 9.31 6.39
CA VAL A 104 2.26 10.53 7.11
C VAL A 104 1.00 11.36 7.26
N GLU A 105 0.59 11.55 8.51
CA GLU A 105 -0.60 12.32 8.86
C GLU A 105 -0.38 13.83 8.66
N MET A 106 -1.47 14.59 8.68
CA MET A 106 -1.43 16.04 8.55
C MET A 106 -0.64 16.74 9.67
N ASP A 107 -0.49 16.09 10.82
CA ASP A 107 0.32 16.56 11.95
C ASP A 107 1.77 16.06 11.89
N GLY A 108 2.14 15.30 10.85
CA GLY A 108 3.45 14.72 10.68
C GLY A 108 3.71 13.41 11.45
N SER A 109 2.72 12.86 12.12
CA SER A 109 2.82 11.54 12.74
C SER A 109 2.75 10.43 11.71
N LEU A 110 3.29 9.25 12.06
CA LEU A 110 3.27 8.08 11.20
C LEU A 110 2.16 7.14 11.65
N SER A 111 1.33 6.73 10.71
CA SER A 111 0.22 5.79 10.94
C SER A 111 0.18 4.70 9.87
N ASP A 112 -0.73 3.75 10.01
CA ASP A 112 -0.99 2.67 9.05
C ASP A 112 0.26 1.96 8.52
N VAL A 113 1.18 1.63 9.41
CA VAL A 113 2.44 0.96 9.05
C VAL A 113 2.15 -0.48 8.61
N GLN A 114 2.45 -0.78 7.36
CA GLN A 114 2.23 -2.08 6.73
C GLN A 114 3.48 -2.57 6.04
N VAL A 115 3.69 -3.89 6.06
CA VAL A 115 4.74 -4.54 5.28
C VAL A 115 4.18 -4.89 3.91
N LEU A 116 4.69 -4.24 2.86
CA LEU A 116 4.33 -4.57 1.48
C LEU A 116 5.06 -5.80 0.98
N LYS A 117 6.35 -5.90 1.33
CA LYS A 117 7.20 -7.01 0.97
C LYS A 117 8.23 -7.22 2.06
N GLY A 118 8.20 -8.41 2.65
CA GLY A 118 9.16 -8.82 3.67
C GLY A 118 10.39 -9.52 3.10
N VAL A 119 11.30 -9.90 4.00
CA VAL A 119 12.44 -10.75 3.65
C VAL A 119 11.99 -12.21 3.73
N PRO A 120 12.09 -12.99 2.64
CA PRO A 120 11.73 -14.40 2.67
C PRO A 120 12.51 -15.15 3.75
N GLY A 121 11.81 -15.90 4.59
CA GLY A 121 12.40 -16.65 5.69
C GLY A 121 12.74 -15.84 6.94
N CYS A 122 12.43 -14.55 6.98
CA CYS A 122 12.69 -13.70 8.14
C CYS A 122 11.46 -12.87 8.54
N GLY A 123 10.43 -13.51 9.07
CA GLY A 123 9.26 -12.78 9.61
C GLY A 123 9.59 -11.85 10.78
N ASP A 124 10.68 -12.12 11.51
CA ASP A 124 11.12 -11.26 12.58
C ASP A 124 11.83 -10.00 12.07
N CYS A 125 12.45 -10.05 10.86
CA CYS A 125 12.97 -8.85 10.20
C CYS A 125 11.84 -7.87 9.89
N ASP A 126 10.68 -8.39 9.46
CA ASP A 126 9.51 -7.58 9.12
C ASP A 126 8.96 -6.89 10.37
N LYS A 127 8.84 -7.63 11.47
CA LYS A 127 8.39 -7.09 12.78
C LYS A 127 9.34 -6.03 13.29
N GLU A 128 10.64 -6.27 13.19
CA GLU A 128 11.67 -5.34 13.62
C GLU A 128 11.65 -4.04 12.82
N ALA A 129 11.51 -4.14 11.50
CA ALA A 129 11.38 -2.97 10.64
C ALA A 129 10.17 -2.10 11.02
N VAL A 130 9.02 -2.73 11.28
CA VAL A 130 7.81 -2.04 11.76
C VAL A 130 8.04 -1.41 13.15
N ARG A 131 8.70 -2.13 14.06
CA ARG A 131 9.03 -1.62 15.41
C ARG A 131 9.84 -0.34 15.34
N VAL A 132 10.93 -0.36 14.57
CA VAL A 132 11.84 0.79 14.45
C VAL A 132 11.13 1.99 13.83
N LEU A 133 10.28 1.76 12.84
CA LEU A 133 9.51 2.83 12.22
C LEU A 133 8.50 3.45 13.19
N LYS A 134 7.77 2.62 13.94
CA LYS A 134 6.81 3.10 14.96
C LYS A 134 7.49 3.80 16.14
N ALA A 135 8.73 3.42 16.45
CA ALA A 135 9.53 4.02 17.52
C ALA A 135 10.20 5.34 17.11
N TYR A 136 10.01 5.80 15.86
CA TYR A 136 10.61 7.05 15.40
C TYR A 136 10.06 8.25 16.19
N PRO A 137 10.93 8.99 16.92
CA PRO A 137 10.47 9.96 17.90
C PRO A 137 10.07 11.31 17.31
N ASN A 138 10.50 11.57 16.08
CA ASN A 138 10.31 12.88 15.46
C ASN A 138 9.10 12.88 14.51
N LYS A 139 8.40 13.99 14.49
CA LYS A 139 7.33 14.21 13.50
C LYS A 139 7.92 14.60 12.15
N TRP A 140 7.31 14.10 11.09
CA TRP A 140 7.63 14.48 9.73
C TRP A 140 7.02 15.84 9.38
N LYS A 141 7.60 16.52 8.39
CA LYS A 141 6.89 17.60 7.71
C LYS A 141 5.75 16.96 6.92
N ALA A 142 4.52 17.38 7.19
CA ALA A 142 3.37 16.85 6.45
C ALA A 142 3.45 17.20 4.97
N GLY A 143 2.97 16.29 4.13
CA GLY A 143 2.78 16.58 2.71
C GLY A 143 1.71 17.64 2.51
N ARG A 144 1.73 18.34 1.37
CA ARG A 144 0.76 19.36 1.02
C ARG A 144 0.17 19.13 -0.35
N GLN A 145 -1.14 19.34 -0.42
CA GLN A 145 -1.91 19.35 -1.66
C GLN A 145 -2.79 20.61 -1.68
N ASN A 146 -2.74 21.37 -2.75
CA ASN A 146 -3.47 22.65 -2.87
C ASN A 146 -3.23 23.59 -1.68
N GLY A 147 -1.99 23.67 -1.20
CA GLY A 147 -1.58 24.50 -0.07
C GLY A 147 -2.06 24.03 1.31
N ARG A 148 -2.74 22.88 1.41
CA ARG A 148 -3.24 22.32 2.67
C ARG A 148 -2.46 21.06 3.02
N ALA A 149 -2.26 20.82 4.33
CA ALA A 149 -1.69 19.58 4.81
C ALA A 149 -2.58 18.40 4.38
N ALA A 150 -1.96 17.32 3.89
CA ALA A 150 -2.63 16.14 3.40
C ALA A 150 -2.03 14.89 4.02
N ARG A 151 -2.83 13.83 4.13
CA ARG A 151 -2.36 12.49 4.48
C ARG A 151 -1.70 11.86 3.27
N VAL A 152 -0.46 11.46 3.39
CA VAL A 152 0.31 10.92 2.27
C VAL A 152 0.83 9.54 2.58
N SER A 153 0.57 8.58 1.71
CA SER A 153 1.17 7.26 1.81
C SER A 153 2.61 7.30 1.29
N TYR A 154 3.52 6.78 2.09
CA TYR A 154 4.93 6.73 1.77
C TYR A 154 5.47 5.31 1.87
N THR A 155 6.37 4.93 0.98
CA THR A 155 6.97 3.58 0.97
C THR A 155 8.48 3.69 1.05
N ILE A 156 9.07 2.95 1.97
CA ILE A 156 10.52 2.91 2.14
C ILE A 156 11.07 1.49 2.13
N PRO A 157 12.24 1.27 1.55
CA PRO A 157 13.01 0.03 1.72
C PRO A 157 13.87 0.11 2.98
N VAL A 158 13.76 -0.87 3.86
CA VAL A 158 14.63 -1.08 5.02
C VAL A 158 15.55 -2.25 4.71
N ALA A 159 16.84 -2.01 4.62
CA ALA A 159 17.81 -3.04 4.25
C ALA A 159 18.36 -3.75 5.50
N PHE A 160 18.25 -5.06 5.52
CA PHE A 160 18.93 -5.95 6.45
C PHE A 160 20.16 -6.53 5.75
N LYS A 161 21.33 -6.13 6.21
CA LYS A 161 22.62 -6.62 5.70
C LYS A 161 23.42 -7.19 6.86
N ILE A 162 24.02 -8.34 6.63
CA ILE A 162 24.98 -8.93 7.56
C ILE A 162 26.29 -8.16 7.38
N GLN A 163 26.84 -7.67 8.47
CA GLN A 163 28.17 -7.08 8.52
C GLN A 163 29.19 -8.13 8.84
#